data_a8066f1eb7343f38a75f0a3b913482f9
#
_entry.id   a8066f1eb7343f38a75f0a3b913482f9
#
_cell.length_a   1.000
_cell.length_b   1.000
_cell.length_c   1.000
_cell.angle_alpha   90.00
_cell.angle_beta   90.00
_cell.angle_gamma   90.00
#
_symmetry.space_group_name_H-M   'P 1'
#
loop_
_entity.id
_entity.type
_entity.pdbx_description
1 polymer ?
#
loop_
_entity_poly.entity_id
_entity_poly.type
_entity_poly.pdbx_seq_one_letter_code
_entity_poly.pdbx_strand_id
1 'polypeptide(L)'
;MEEQEFKAALNYIKDSSNPPLDSNNEQKLDFYALFKQATDGAPKGSAPSRLKVVERAKFMAWKAREKLTKDQAMQEYVNLLTKLVPNWRKPKI
;
A
#
# COMPACT_ATOMS: atom_id res chain seq x y z
N MET A 1 -4.83 10.55 -13.37
CA MET A 1 -3.49 10.80 -12.82
C MET A 1 -3.30 9.97 -11.58
N GLU A 2 -2.09 9.47 -11.37
CA GLU A 2 -1.78 8.52 -10.31
C GLU A 2 -2.16 9.04 -8.93
N GLU A 3 -1.93 10.33 -8.64
CA GLU A 3 -2.23 10.88 -7.33
C GLU A 3 -3.72 10.85 -7.02
N GLN A 4 -4.57 11.20 -7.97
CA GLN A 4 -6.02 11.17 -7.77
C GLN A 4 -6.52 9.75 -7.57
N GLU A 5 -6.04 8.81 -8.36
CA GLU A 5 -6.41 7.42 -8.23
C GLU A 5 -5.92 6.84 -6.91
N PHE A 6 -4.71 7.22 -6.51
CA PHE A 6 -4.14 6.77 -5.24
C PHE A 6 -4.99 7.26 -4.07
N LYS A 7 -5.39 8.52 -4.08
CA LYS A 7 -6.26 9.07 -3.04
C LYS A 7 -7.61 8.38 -3.02
N ALA A 8 -8.16 8.08 -4.19
CA ALA A 8 -9.43 7.35 -4.27
C ALA A 8 -9.30 5.94 -3.70
N ALA A 9 -8.16 5.28 -3.96
CA ALA A 9 -7.90 3.95 -3.43
C ALA A 9 -7.78 3.98 -1.90
N LEU A 10 -7.08 4.98 -1.36
CA LEU A 10 -6.97 5.14 0.10
C LEU A 10 -8.35 5.36 0.73
N ASN A 11 -9.16 6.20 0.10
CA ASN A 11 -10.51 6.47 0.60
C ASN A 11 -11.37 5.21 0.58
N TYR A 12 -11.27 4.41 -0.46
CA TYR A 12 -12.00 3.15 -0.54
C TYR A 12 -11.64 2.23 0.62
N ILE A 13 -10.36 2.09 0.90
CA ILE A 13 -9.89 1.18 1.96
C ILE A 13 -10.32 1.69 3.34
N LYS A 14 -10.31 3.01 3.54
CA LYS A 14 -10.70 3.60 4.82
C LYS A 14 -12.21 3.58 5.06
N ASP A 15 -13.00 3.46 4.01
CA ASP A 15 -14.46 3.54 4.11
C ASP A 15 -15.01 2.26 4.73
N SER A 16 -15.53 2.38 5.95
CA SER A 16 -16.06 1.23 6.68
C SER A 16 -17.32 0.64 6.06
N SER A 17 -17.96 1.35 5.13
CA SER A 17 -19.12 0.81 4.42
C SER A 17 -18.73 -0.20 3.36
N ASN A 18 -17.45 -0.24 2.97
CA ASN A 18 -16.95 -1.25 2.05
C ASN A 18 -16.58 -2.52 2.81
N PRO A 19 -16.71 -3.70 2.18
CA PRO A 19 -16.28 -4.94 2.82
C PRO A 19 -14.77 -4.89 3.13
N PRO A 20 -14.32 -5.56 4.20
CA PRO A 20 -12.88 -5.68 4.46
C PRO A 20 -12.16 -6.33 3.28
N LEU A 21 -10.92 -5.93 3.04
CA LEU A 21 -10.12 -6.55 2.00
C LEU A 21 -9.78 -7.99 2.37
N ASP A 22 -9.97 -8.90 1.42
CA ASP A 22 -9.53 -10.27 1.57
C ASP A 22 -8.08 -10.35 1.13
N SER A 23 -7.19 -9.99 2.05
CA SER A 23 -5.75 -9.95 1.78
C SER A 23 -4.98 -10.79 2.78
N ASN A 24 -3.96 -11.49 2.30
CA ASN A 24 -3.06 -12.24 3.16
C ASN A 24 -2.01 -11.31 3.78
N ASN A 25 -1.16 -11.85 4.65
CA ASN A 25 -0.15 -11.05 5.34
C ASN A 25 0.85 -10.42 4.38
N GLU A 26 1.23 -11.13 3.34
CA GLU A 26 2.15 -10.61 2.33
C GLU A 26 1.54 -9.41 1.60
N GLN A 27 0.27 -9.51 1.22
CA GLN A 27 -0.42 -8.40 0.55
C GLN A 27 -0.59 -7.20 1.47
N LYS A 28 -0.84 -7.43 2.75
CA LYS A 28 -0.91 -6.32 3.72
C LYS A 28 0.43 -5.60 3.82
N LEU A 29 1.53 -6.34 3.81
CA LEU A 29 2.86 -5.74 3.81
C LEU A 29 3.13 -4.99 2.51
N ASP A 30 2.66 -5.52 1.38
CA ASP A 30 2.80 -4.84 0.09
C ASP A 30 2.04 -3.51 0.08
N PHE A 31 0.80 -3.48 0.58
CA PHE A 31 0.04 -2.24 0.71
C PHE A 31 0.78 -1.23 1.57
N TYR A 32 1.29 -1.66 2.72
CA TYR A 32 2.04 -0.77 3.61
C TYR A 32 3.27 -0.20 2.91
N ALA A 33 4.05 -1.08 2.28
CA ALA A 33 5.30 -0.68 1.63
C ALA A 33 5.05 0.31 0.49
N LEU A 34 4.04 0.03 -0.33
CA LEU A 34 3.69 0.91 -1.44
C LEU A 34 3.14 2.26 -0.94
N PHE A 35 2.34 2.23 0.12
CA PHE A 35 1.85 3.46 0.75
C PHE A 35 3.01 4.33 1.25
N LYS A 36 3.95 3.74 1.96
CA LYS A 36 5.09 4.49 2.50
C LYS A 36 5.98 5.02 1.38
N GLN A 37 6.25 4.21 0.36
CA GLN A 37 7.06 4.66 -0.76
C GLN A 37 6.36 5.77 -1.54
N ALA A 38 5.03 5.69 -1.69
CA ALA A 38 4.26 6.70 -2.39
C ALA A 38 4.20 8.04 -1.65
N THR A 39 4.20 8.00 -0.32
CA THR A 39 4.04 9.21 0.50
C THR A 39 5.37 9.76 0.99
N ASP A 40 6.23 8.90 1.52
CA ASP A 40 7.47 9.33 2.18
C ASP A 40 8.72 9.14 1.31
N GLY A 41 8.63 8.34 0.26
CA GLY A 41 9.79 7.96 -0.53
C GLY A 41 10.57 6.84 0.13
N ALA A 42 11.86 6.72 -0.20
CA ALA A 42 12.70 5.64 0.30
C ALA A 42 12.87 5.69 1.82
N PRO A 43 12.94 4.52 2.48
CA PRO A 43 13.15 4.49 3.92
C PRO A 43 14.53 5.01 4.29
N LYS A 44 14.62 5.63 5.46
CA LYS A 44 15.86 6.15 6.01
C LYS A 44 16.18 5.41 7.30
N GLY A 45 17.47 5.31 7.59
CA GLY A 45 17.94 4.70 8.82
C GLY A 45 17.98 3.19 8.77
N SER A 46 18.09 2.58 9.93
CA SER A 46 18.25 1.13 10.07
C SER A 46 16.94 0.43 10.32
N ALA A 47 16.88 -0.86 9.97
CA ALA A 47 15.73 -1.68 10.26
C ALA A 47 15.51 -1.78 11.77
N PRO A 48 14.25 -1.90 12.22
CA PRO A 48 13.97 -2.17 13.63
C PRO A 48 14.63 -3.46 14.10
N SER A 49 14.76 -3.59 15.42
CA SER A 49 15.33 -4.77 16.06
C SER A 49 14.63 -6.05 15.60
N ARG A 50 15.37 -7.14 15.56
CA ARG A 50 14.81 -8.46 15.22
C ARG A 50 13.72 -8.90 16.19
N LEU A 51 13.72 -8.34 17.40
CA LEU A 51 12.66 -8.63 18.37
C LEU A 51 11.33 -7.97 18.00
N LYS A 52 11.37 -6.91 17.19
CA LYS A 52 10.18 -6.24 16.71
C LYS A 52 9.77 -6.80 15.34
N VAL A 53 9.23 -8.00 15.36
CA VAL A 53 9.01 -8.79 14.14
C VAL A 53 8.14 -8.07 13.14
N VAL A 54 7.00 -7.51 13.58
CA VAL A 54 6.05 -6.85 12.67
C VAL A 54 6.64 -5.57 12.10
N GLU A 55 7.20 -4.72 12.95
CA GLU A 55 7.81 -3.47 12.51
C GLU A 55 8.97 -3.71 11.56
N ARG A 56 9.77 -4.73 11.84
CA ARG A 56 10.88 -5.09 10.96
C ARG A 56 10.39 -5.59 9.61
N ALA A 57 9.35 -6.42 9.61
CA ALA A 57 8.77 -6.93 8.36
C ALA A 57 8.25 -5.77 7.49
N LYS A 58 7.56 -4.81 8.12
CA LYS A 58 7.08 -3.61 7.42
C LYS A 58 8.23 -2.81 6.83
N PHE A 59 9.27 -2.57 7.62
CA PHE A 59 10.44 -1.82 7.15
C PHE A 59 11.10 -2.52 5.96
N MET A 60 11.30 -3.83 6.05
CA MET A 60 11.96 -4.59 4.99
C MET A 60 11.13 -4.61 3.72
N ALA A 61 9.81 -4.70 3.83
CA ALA A 61 8.92 -4.63 2.68
C ALA A 61 9.03 -3.26 2.00
N TRP A 62 9.06 -2.18 2.77
CA TRP A 62 9.24 -0.83 2.26
C TRP A 62 10.60 -0.67 1.59
N LYS A 63 11.66 -1.13 2.25
CA LYS A 63 13.02 -1.07 1.69
C LYS A 63 13.12 -1.80 0.36
N ALA A 64 12.40 -2.90 0.21
CA ALA A 64 12.41 -3.67 -1.04
C ALA A 64 11.86 -2.84 -2.22
N ARG A 65 11.14 -1.76 -1.95
CA ARG A 65 10.55 -0.91 -2.98
C ARG A 65 11.22 0.46 -3.06
N GLU A 66 12.39 0.62 -2.47
CA GLU A 66 13.05 1.92 -2.36
C GLU A 66 13.42 2.54 -3.70
N LYS A 67 13.49 1.75 -4.76
CA LYS A 67 13.84 2.25 -6.09
C LYS A 67 12.64 2.78 -6.87
N LEU A 68 11.44 2.54 -6.41
CA LEU A 68 10.24 3.06 -7.08
C LEU A 68 10.13 4.57 -6.83
N THR A 69 9.72 5.29 -7.87
CA THR A 69 9.33 6.69 -7.67
C THR A 69 8.02 6.72 -6.90
N LYS A 70 7.67 7.88 -6.34
CA LYS A 70 6.38 8.04 -5.67
C LYS A 70 5.23 7.72 -6.62
N ASP A 71 5.31 8.19 -7.86
CA ASP A 71 4.26 7.93 -8.84
C ASP A 71 4.15 6.44 -9.17
N GLN A 72 5.29 5.76 -9.32
CA GLN A 72 5.27 4.31 -9.56
C GLN A 72 4.66 3.56 -8.39
N ALA A 73 4.99 3.96 -7.17
CA ALA A 73 4.44 3.34 -5.97
C ALA A 73 2.93 3.56 -5.87
N MET A 74 2.46 4.77 -6.21
CA MET A 74 1.03 5.06 -6.26
C MET A 74 0.31 4.16 -7.25
N GLN A 75 0.89 4.02 -8.44
CA GLN A 75 0.29 3.19 -9.49
C GLN A 75 0.23 1.73 -9.06
N GLU A 76 1.30 1.23 -8.44
CA GLU A 76 1.31 -0.16 -7.98
C GLU A 76 0.32 -0.40 -6.84
N TYR A 77 0.13 0.60 -5.97
CA TYR A 77 -0.87 0.52 -4.92
C TYR A 77 -2.27 0.37 -5.51
N VAL A 78 -2.59 1.20 -6.49
CA VAL A 78 -3.88 1.14 -7.19
C VAL A 78 -4.04 -0.20 -7.89
N ASN A 79 -2.97 -0.68 -8.54
CA ASN A 79 -2.98 -1.96 -9.24
C ASN A 79 -3.25 -3.12 -8.28
N LEU A 80 -2.64 -3.09 -7.10
CA LEU A 80 -2.85 -4.13 -6.11
C LEU A 80 -4.31 -4.14 -5.62
N LEU A 81 -4.86 -2.97 -5.33
CA LEU A 81 -6.26 -2.88 -4.94
C LEU A 81 -7.18 -3.38 -6.06
N THR A 82 -6.89 -3.01 -7.29
CA THR A 82 -7.69 -3.44 -8.45
C THR A 82 -7.63 -4.96 -8.63
N LYS A 83 -6.49 -5.56 -8.33
CA LYS A 83 -6.35 -7.01 -8.39
C LYS A 83 -7.24 -7.71 -7.36
N LEU A 84 -7.34 -7.15 -6.15
CA LEU A 84 -8.14 -7.74 -5.08
C LEU A 84 -9.61 -7.40 -5.19
N VAL A 85 -9.93 -6.19 -5.67
CA VAL A 85 -11.30 -5.70 -5.78
C VAL A 85 -11.47 -5.04 -7.15
N PRO A 86 -11.69 -5.82 -8.22
CA PRO A 86 -11.72 -5.26 -9.58
C PRO A 86 -12.74 -4.14 -9.80
N ASN A 87 -13.81 -4.13 -9.00
CA ASN A 87 -14.90 -3.15 -9.16
C ASN A 87 -14.84 -2.02 -8.15
N TRP A 88 -13.71 -1.79 -7.50
CA TRP A 88 -13.64 -0.83 -6.42
C TRP A 88 -13.96 0.61 -6.86
N ARG A 89 -13.72 0.95 -8.14
CA ARG A 89 -14.00 2.30 -8.66
C ARG A 89 -15.47 2.52 -9.03
N LYS A 90 -16.24 1.44 -9.15
CA LYS A 90 -17.63 1.58 -9.60
C LYS A 90 -18.49 2.07 -8.45
N PRO A 91 -19.37 3.06 -8.72
CA PRO A 91 -20.26 3.54 -7.66
C PRO A 91 -21.21 2.43 -7.23
N LYS A 92 -21.55 2.44 -5.95
CA LYS A 92 -22.58 1.55 -5.43
C LYS A 92 -23.94 2.13 -5.81
N ILE A 93 -24.77 1.30 -6.35
CA ILE A 93 -26.12 1.70 -6.75
C ILE A 93 -27.12 1.02 -5.84
#